data_08a7d04010e191705f5ed899bd1d7e3e
#
_entry.id   08a7d04010e191705f5ed899bd1d7e3e
#
_cell.length_a   1.000
_cell.length_b   1.000
_cell.length_c   1.000
_cell.angle_alpha   90.00
_cell.angle_beta   90.00
_cell.angle_gamma   90.00
#
_symmetry.space_group_name_H-M   'P 1'
#
loop_
_entity.id
_entity.type
_entity.pdbx_description
1 polymer ?
#
loop_
_entity_poly.entity_id
_entity_poly.type
_entity_poly.pdbx_seq_one_letter_code
_entity_poly.pdbx_strand_id
1 'polypeptide(L)'
;MCNIIEIKEDNKEILDNFISNNVFPNTFRYFDKRKSDVIKNHLITIILLDFNLPIGYAHIDFDDNTYWFGICILDDYKNKGYGTQLMKYIFNDEKIKNLNEIHLTVDKINTCAIHLYLKFNFIIIDENEIYFTMLKMIR
;
A
#
# COMPACT_ATOMS: atom_id res chain seq x y z
N MET A 1 -3.65 1.88 20.74
CA MET A 1 -2.36 1.27 20.42
C MET A 1 -2.40 0.62 19.06
N CYS A 2 -1.42 0.90 18.23
CA CYS A 2 -1.38 0.40 16.86
C CYS A 2 -0.37 -0.73 16.72
N ASN A 3 -0.72 -1.73 15.92
CA ASN A 3 0.23 -2.75 15.50
C ASN A 3 -0.03 -3.16 14.06
N ILE A 4 1.00 -3.70 13.43
CA ILE A 4 0.95 -4.14 12.03
C ILE A 4 1.01 -5.66 12.00
N ILE A 5 0.12 -6.27 11.23
CA ILE A 5 0.13 -7.71 11.01
C ILE A 5 0.31 -8.00 9.52
N GLU A 6 1.00 -9.09 9.22
CA GLU A 6 1.13 -9.56 7.85
C GLU A 6 -0.04 -10.50 7.53
N ILE A 7 -0.64 -10.31 6.35
CA ILE A 7 -1.77 -11.12 5.91
C ILE A 7 -1.25 -12.28 5.07
N LYS A 8 -1.69 -13.49 5.43
CA LYS A 8 -1.38 -14.75 4.73
C LYS A 8 -2.67 -15.57 4.58
N GLU A 9 -2.58 -16.75 4.00
CA GLU A 9 -3.76 -17.60 3.78
C GLU A 9 -4.51 -17.92 5.08
N ASP A 10 -3.80 -18.09 6.20
CA ASP A 10 -4.40 -18.50 7.46
C ASP A 10 -5.15 -17.36 8.18
N ASN A 11 -4.98 -16.10 7.77
CA ASN A 11 -5.69 -14.95 8.37
C ASN A 11 -6.29 -14.00 7.35
N LYS A 12 -6.49 -14.46 6.11
CA LYS A 12 -6.98 -13.57 5.05
C LYS A 12 -8.39 -13.04 5.28
N GLU A 13 -9.16 -13.65 6.19
CA GLU A 13 -10.47 -13.13 6.55
C GLU A 13 -10.39 -11.73 7.16
N ILE A 14 -9.27 -11.38 7.78
CA ILE A 14 -9.07 -10.01 8.29
C ILE A 14 -9.08 -9.01 7.12
N LEU A 15 -8.41 -9.35 6.03
CA LEU A 15 -8.42 -8.54 4.82
C LEU A 15 -9.82 -8.50 4.18
N ASP A 16 -10.51 -9.64 4.10
CA ASP A 16 -11.88 -9.69 3.56
C ASP A 16 -12.81 -8.76 4.34
N ASN A 17 -12.72 -8.77 5.67
CA ASN A 17 -13.53 -7.90 6.51
C ASN A 17 -13.17 -6.42 6.29
N PHE A 18 -11.89 -6.11 6.12
CA PHE A 18 -11.44 -4.75 5.83
C PHE A 18 -12.02 -4.26 4.52
N ILE A 19 -11.97 -5.08 3.46
CA ILE A 19 -12.50 -4.73 2.14
C ILE A 19 -14.02 -4.55 2.19
N SER A 20 -14.73 -5.45 2.87
CA SER A 20 -16.20 -5.49 2.86
C SER A 20 -16.83 -4.43 3.75
N ASN A 21 -16.16 -4.02 4.83
CA ASN A 21 -16.75 -3.16 5.85
C ASN A 21 -16.39 -1.68 5.72
N ASN A 22 -15.64 -1.30 4.67
CA ASN A 22 -15.15 0.07 4.54
C ASN A 22 -15.43 0.64 3.17
N VAL A 23 -15.56 1.98 3.14
CA VAL A 23 -15.55 2.77 1.92
C VAL A 23 -14.16 3.37 1.78
N PHE A 24 -13.53 3.15 0.63
CA PHE A 24 -12.16 3.61 0.40
C PHE A 24 -12.14 4.97 -0.29
N PRO A 25 -11.06 5.76 -0.09
CA PRO A 25 -10.90 7.01 -0.82
C PRO A 25 -10.99 6.81 -2.33
N ASN A 26 -11.52 7.80 -3.04
CA ASN A 26 -11.67 7.74 -4.50
C ASN A 26 -10.33 7.54 -5.22
N THR A 27 -9.23 7.93 -4.58
CA THR A 27 -7.87 7.78 -5.12
C THR A 27 -7.31 6.37 -4.93
N PHE A 28 -7.99 5.51 -4.18
CA PHE A 28 -7.56 4.12 -3.96
C PHE A 28 -8.59 3.18 -4.58
N ARG A 29 -8.26 2.63 -5.74
CA ARG A 29 -9.17 1.83 -6.53
C ARG A 29 -8.78 0.36 -6.64
N TYR A 30 -7.79 -0.07 -5.84
CA TYR A 30 -7.24 -1.42 -5.95
C TYR A 30 -8.31 -2.49 -5.76
N PHE A 31 -9.23 -2.29 -4.80
CA PHE A 31 -10.25 -3.28 -4.47
C PHE A 31 -11.51 -3.20 -5.32
N ASP A 32 -11.60 -2.29 -6.27
CA ASP A 32 -12.81 -2.15 -7.10
C ASP A 32 -13.16 -3.44 -7.83
N LYS A 33 -12.13 -4.21 -8.23
CA LYS A 33 -12.29 -5.45 -8.98
C LYS A 33 -11.51 -6.62 -8.36
N ARG A 34 -11.05 -6.47 -7.11
CA ARG A 34 -10.18 -7.44 -6.47
C ARG A 34 -10.67 -7.75 -5.07
N LYS A 35 -10.42 -9.00 -4.64
CA LYS A 35 -10.74 -9.47 -3.30
C LYS A 35 -9.48 -10.08 -2.69
N SER A 36 -9.59 -10.69 -1.49
CA SER A 36 -8.42 -11.19 -0.76
C SER A 36 -7.63 -12.27 -1.51
N ASP A 37 -8.20 -12.90 -2.53
CA ASP A 37 -7.46 -13.89 -3.33
C ASP A 37 -6.23 -13.31 -4.01
N VAL A 38 -6.17 -11.97 -4.18
CA VAL A 38 -5.02 -11.31 -4.79
C VAL A 38 -3.74 -11.47 -3.98
N ILE A 39 -3.84 -11.83 -2.69
CA ILE A 39 -2.65 -12.00 -1.84
C ILE A 39 -1.67 -13.04 -2.39
N LYS A 40 -2.13 -13.98 -3.17
CA LYS A 40 -1.25 -14.98 -3.80
C LYS A 40 -0.30 -14.36 -4.83
N ASN A 41 -0.61 -13.18 -5.36
CA ASN A 41 0.24 -12.42 -6.24
C ASN A 41 1.08 -11.37 -5.50
N HIS A 42 0.84 -11.20 -4.19
CA HIS A 42 1.55 -10.23 -3.38
C HIS A 42 2.82 -10.83 -2.79
N LEU A 43 3.91 -10.08 -2.84
CA LEU A 43 5.13 -10.42 -2.12
C LEU A 43 4.93 -10.20 -0.62
N ILE A 44 4.18 -9.17 -0.26
CA ILE A 44 3.82 -8.86 1.12
C ILE A 44 2.49 -8.11 1.14
N THR A 45 1.67 -8.40 2.15
CA THR A 45 0.41 -7.71 2.42
C THR A 45 0.33 -7.46 3.92
N ILE A 46 0.09 -6.22 4.32
CA ILE A 46 0.02 -5.86 5.74
C ILE A 46 -1.23 -5.05 6.04
N ILE A 47 -1.71 -5.20 7.27
CA ILE A 47 -2.84 -4.42 7.83
C ILE A 47 -2.34 -3.72 9.09
N LEU A 48 -2.69 -2.45 9.22
CA LEU A 48 -2.48 -1.67 10.44
C LEU A 48 -3.74 -1.74 11.29
N LEU A 49 -3.59 -2.20 12.52
CA LEU A 49 -4.67 -2.29 13.50
C LEU A 49 -4.53 -1.20 14.54
N ASP A 50 -5.63 -0.52 14.87
CA ASP A 50 -5.71 0.39 16.00
C ASP A 50 -6.74 -0.19 16.98
N PHE A 51 -6.30 -0.63 18.15
CA PHE A 51 -7.15 -1.33 19.13
C PHE A 51 -7.92 -2.49 18.47
N ASN A 52 -7.23 -3.28 17.68
CA ASN A 52 -7.78 -4.42 16.92
C ASN A 52 -8.74 -4.04 15.77
N LEU A 53 -8.88 -2.75 15.46
CA LEU A 53 -9.68 -2.29 14.33
C LEU A 53 -8.76 -2.03 13.13
N PRO A 54 -8.98 -2.70 11.98
CA PRO A 54 -8.19 -2.43 10.78
C PRO A 54 -8.45 -1.02 10.25
N ILE A 55 -7.40 -0.21 10.14
CA ILE A 55 -7.49 1.19 9.71
C ILE A 55 -6.60 1.53 8.53
N GLY A 56 -5.68 0.65 8.19
CA GLY A 56 -4.75 0.89 7.08
C GLY A 56 -4.28 -0.40 6.45
N TYR A 57 -3.72 -0.28 5.26
CA TYR A 57 -3.36 -1.41 4.41
C TYR A 57 -2.21 -1.02 3.50
N ALA A 58 -1.30 -1.94 3.26
CA ALA A 58 -0.26 -1.78 2.24
C ALA A 58 0.14 -3.13 1.66
N HIS A 59 0.66 -3.09 0.44
CA HIS A 59 1.11 -4.31 -0.23
C HIS A 59 2.23 -4.02 -1.23
N ILE A 60 2.95 -5.07 -1.59
CA ILE A 60 3.76 -5.11 -2.81
C ILE A 60 3.17 -6.22 -3.67
N ASP A 61 2.67 -5.86 -4.85
CA ASP A 61 2.04 -6.75 -5.82
C ASP A 61 3.04 -7.05 -6.94
N PHE A 62 3.08 -8.29 -7.43
CA PHE A 62 3.90 -8.67 -8.57
C PHE A 62 2.99 -8.87 -9.77
N ASP A 63 3.14 -8.04 -10.79
CA ASP A 63 2.32 -8.09 -11.99
C ASP A 63 3.17 -7.65 -13.19
N ASP A 64 3.12 -8.45 -14.25
CA ASP A 64 3.85 -8.17 -15.51
C ASP A 64 5.34 -7.88 -15.26
N ASN A 65 5.99 -8.76 -14.49
CA ASN A 65 7.42 -8.68 -14.14
C ASN A 65 7.80 -7.39 -13.38
N THR A 66 6.84 -6.73 -12.78
CA THR A 66 7.04 -5.47 -12.06
C THR A 66 6.45 -5.58 -10.66
N TYR A 67 7.14 -5.02 -9.68
CA TYR A 67 6.64 -4.92 -8.31
C TYR A 67 5.96 -3.57 -8.12
N TRP A 68 4.71 -3.62 -7.68
CA TRP A 68 3.85 -2.44 -7.51
C TRP A 68 3.48 -2.25 -6.05
N PHE A 69 3.72 -1.05 -5.53
CA PHE A 69 3.36 -0.67 -4.17
C PHE A 69 1.96 -0.07 -4.14
N GLY A 70 1.17 -0.43 -3.13
CA GLY A 70 -0.11 0.20 -2.84
C GLY A 70 -0.27 0.42 -1.36
N ILE A 71 -0.94 1.51 -0.98
CA ILE A 71 -1.20 1.88 0.41
C ILE A 71 -2.54 2.58 0.52
N CYS A 72 -3.24 2.34 1.61
CA CYS A 72 -4.50 3.01 1.93
C CYS A 72 -4.65 3.19 3.42
N ILE A 73 -4.98 4.40 3.85
CA ILE A 73 -5.39 4.72 5.22
C ILE A 73 -6.84 5.17 5.14
N LEU A 74 -7.70 4.66 6.02
CA LEU A 74 -9.09 5.10 6.08
C LEU A 74 -9.16 6.59 6.41
N ASP A 75 -10.16 7.29 5.85
CA ASP A 75 -10.23 8.75 5.89
C ASP A 75 -10.17 9.33 7.32
N ASP A 76 -10.84 8.69 8.28
CA ASP A 76 -10.85 9.16 9.66
C ASP A 76 -9.50 9.04 10.36
N TYR A 77 -8.55 8.34 9.75
CA TYR A 77 -7.23 8.06 10.33
C TYR A 77 -6.09 8.72 9.57
N LYS A 78 -6.39 9.54 8.57
CA LYS A 78 -5.39 10.23 7.78
C LYS A 78 -4.69 11.35 8.57
N ASN A 79 -3.49 11.71 8.11
CA ASN A 79 -2.68 12.80 8.66
C ASN A 79 -2.24 12.57 10.12
N LYS A 80 -2.08 11.31 10.51
CA LYS A 80 -1.62 10.91 11.86
C LYS A 80 -0.34 10.11 11.85
N GLY A 81 0.35 10.03 10.71
CA GLY A 81 1.63 9.33 10.59
C GLY A 81 1.52 7.83 10.31
N TYR A 82 0.31 7.31 10.12
CA TYR A 82 0.13 5.87 9.87
C TYR A 82 0.70 5.43 8.52
N GLY A 83 0.59 6.26 7.49
CA GLY A 83 1.20 5.97 6.18
C GLY A 83 2.71 5.80 6.29
N THR A 84 3.35 6.66 7.05
CA THR A 84 4.80 6.56 7.32
C THR A 84 5.13 5.24 8.02
N GLN A 85 4.33 4.84 9.01
CA GLN A 85 4.54 3.57 9.73
C GLN A 85 4.45 2.37 8.78
N LEU A 86 3.44 2.34 7.92
CA LEU A 86 3.27 1.26 6.95
C LEU A 86 4.43 1.21 5.96
N MET A 87 4.86 2.35 5.46
CA MET A 87 5.99 2.41 4.51
C MET A 87 7.29 1.94 5.16
N LYS A 88 7.56 2.35 6.40
CA LYS A 88 8.74 1.88 7.12
C LYS A 88 8.73 0.37 7.31
N TYR A 89 7.57 -0.18 7.63
CA TYR A 89 7.44 -1.64 7.80
C TYR A 89 7.77 -2.37 6.49
N ILE A 90 7.14 -1.93 5.39
CA ILE A 90 7.34 -2.54 4.07
C ILE A 90 8.84 -2.47 3.68
N PHE A 91 9.45 -1.29 3.74
CA PHE A 91 10.81 -1.10 3.21
C PHE A 91 11.91 -1.58 4.16
N ASN A 92 11.56 -2.01 5.38
CA ASN A 92 12.48 -2.71 6.27
C ASN A 92 12.39 -4.23 6.16
N ASP A 93 11.42 -4.76 5.43
CA ASP A 93 11.29 -6.20 5.24
C ASP A 93 12.41 -6.75 4.35
N GLU A 94 13.00 -7.88 4.74
CA GLU A 94 14.13 -8.48 4.02
C GLU A 94 13.76 -8.88 2.59
N LYS A 95 12.53 -9.32 2.35
CA LYS A 95 12.07 -9.65 0.99
C LYS A 95 12.12 -8.44 0.08
N ILE A 96 11.79 -7.28 0.62
CA ILE A 96 11.76 -6.03 -0.15
C ILE A 96 13.17 -5.51 -0.39
N LYS A 97 14.05 -5.61 0.60
CA LYS A 97 15.44 -5.15 0.48
C LYS A 97 16.22 -5.88 -0.62
N ASN A 98 15.77 -7.06 -1.01
CA ASN A 98 16.40 -7.85 -2.06
C ASN A 98 15.92 -7.52 -3.47
N LEU A 99 14.91 -6.66 -3.61
CA LEU A 99 14.42 -6.21 -4.90
C LEU A 99 15.34 -5.12 -5.48
N ASN A 100 15.30 -4.94 -6.79
CA ASN A 100 16.03 -3.85 -7.43
C ASN A 100 15.25 -2.55 -7.41
N GLU A 101 13.97 -2.60 -7.69
CA GLU A 101 13.14 -1.41 -7.81
C GLU A 101 11.67 -1.72 -7.56
N ILE A 102 10.91 -0.70 -7.19
CA ILE A 102 9.47 -0.79 -6.93
C ILE A 102 8.79 0.40 -7.60
N HIS A 103 7.69 0.13 -8.26
CA HIS A 103 6.85 1.13 -8.93
C HIS A 103 5.58 1.39 -8.13
N LEU A 104 4.97 2.53 -8.37
CA LEU A 104 3.60 2.82 -7.94
C LEU A 104 2.94 3.77 -8.94
N THR A 105 1.62 3.83 -8.88
CA THR A 105 0.87 4.92 -9.52
C THR A 105 0.14 5.71 -8.43
N VAL A 106 0.01 7.00 -8.62
CA VAL A 106 -0.67 7.88 -7.66
C VAL A 106 -1.42 8.98 -8.41
N ASP A 107 -2.68 9.18 -8.07
CA ASP A 107 -3.48 10.24 -8.67
C ASP A 107 -2.85 11.60 -8.39
N LYS A 108 -2.81 12.47 -9.40
CA LYS A 108 -2.21 13.80 -9.27
C LYS A 108 -2.87 14.66 -8.19
N ILE A 109 -4.15 14.42 -7.92
CA ILE A 109 -4.89 15.14 -6.88
C ILE A 109 -4.55 14.64 -5.46
N ASN A 110 -3.91 13.50 -5.35
CA ASN A 110 -3.54 12.93 -4.04
C ASN A 110 -2.20 13.49 -3.56
N THR A 111 -2.18 14.77 -3.24
CA THR A 111 -0.95 15.50 -2.91
C THR A 111 -0.29 14.98 -1.63
N CYS A 112 -1.08 14.54 -0.65
CA CYS A 112 -0.54 13.97 0.60
C CYS A 112 0.27 12.71 0.33
N ALA A 113 -0.26 11.81 -0.52
CA ALA A 113 0.44 10.59 -0.87
C ALA A 113 1.71 10.88 -1.67
N ILE A 114 1.64 11.81 -2.62
CA ILE A 114 2.81 12.20 -3.42
C ILE A 114 3.93 12.70 -2.50
N HIS A 115 3.62 13.56 -1.53
CA HIS A 115 4.62 14.04 -0.57
C HIS A 115 5.23 12.90 0.24
N LEU A 116 4.39 11.95 0.67
CA LEU A 116 4.87 10.78 1.41
C LEU A 116 5.84 9.95 0.56
N TYR A 117 5.48 9.69 -0.69
CA TYR A 117 6.31 8.88 -1.59
C TYR A 117 7.64 9.56 -1.89
N LEU A 118 7.64 10.89 -2.09
CA LEU A 118 8.88 11.65 -2.30
C LEU A 118 9.81 11.54 -1.08
N LYS A 119 9.26 11.57 0.13
CA LYS A 119 10.06 11.39 1.36
C LYS A 119 10.73 10.02 1.42
N PHE A 120 10.15 9.01 0.79
CA PHE A 120 10.71 7.66 0.74
C PHE A 120 11.52 7.40 -0.53
N ASN A 121 11.94 8.49 -1.22
CA ASN A 121 12.82 8.44 -2.39
C ASN A 121 12.19 7.85 -3.65
N PHE A 122 10.87 7.85 -3.74
CA PHE A 122 10.22 7.63 -5.03
C PHE A 122 10.40 8.87 -5.90
N ILE A 123 10.60 8.66 -7.19
CA ILE A 123 10.69 9.74 -8.17
C ILE A 123 9.64 9.55 -9.25
N ILE A 124 9.17 10.63 -9.83
CA ILE A 124 8.21 10.58 -10.94
C ILE A 124 8.97 10.20 -12.21
N ILE A 125 8.53 9.13 -12.89
CA ILE A 125 9.16 8.66 -14.13
C ILE A 125 8.24 8.78 -15.34
N ASP A 126 6.94 8.93 -15.13
CA ASP A 126 5.96 9.04 -16.21
C ASP A 126 4.68 9.68 -15.67
N GLU A 127 3.82 10.16 -16.57
CA GLU A 127 2.54 10.72 -16.20
C GLU A 127 1.54 10.64 -17.35
N ASN A 128 0.26 10.64 -17.00
CA ASN A 128 -0.82 10.92 -17.92
C ASN A 128 -1.67 12.04 -17.34
N GLU A 129 -2.90 12.24 -17.84
CA GLU A 129 -3.75 13.33 -17.37
C GLU A 129 -4.21 13.14 -15.92
N ILE A 130 -4.27 11.89 -15.42
CA ILE A 130 -4.90 11.54 -14.14
C ILE A 130 -3.87 11.24 -13.07
N TYR A 131 -2.78 10.50 -13.39
CA TYR A 131 -1.86 10.02 -12.37
C TYR A 131 -0.40 10.10 -12.79
N PHE A 132 0.47 10.03 -11.80
CA PHE A 132 1.91 9.83 -11.97
C PHE A 132 2.25 8.35 -11.81
N THR A 133 3.26 7.90 -12.55
CA THR A 133 3.97 6.67 -12.25
C THR A 133 5.27 7.02 -11.57
N MET A 134 5.55 6.39 -10.45
CA MET A 134 6.75 6.68 -9.66
C MET A 134 7.57 5.41 -9.47
N LEU A 135 8.87 5.60 -9.25
CA LEU A 135 9.85 4.55 -9.09
C LEU A 135 10.72 4.80 -7.88
N LYS A 136 10.95 3.75 -7.10
CA LYS A 136 11.96 3.75 -6.03
C LYS A 136 13.02 2.72 -6.34
N MET A 137 14.28 3.13 -6.39
CA MET A 137 15.41 2.22 -6.49
C MET A 137 15.72 1.68 -5.09
N ILE A 138 15.75 0.37 -4.95
CA ILE A 138 16.09 -0.29 -3.68
C ILE A 138 17.59 -0.56 -3.61
N ARG A 139 18.17 -0.92 -4.75
CA ARG A 139 19.61 -1.22 -4.85
C ARG A 139 20.31 -0.26 -5.78
#